data_f8a6b416a7828fea2d61d98d038f38b2
#
_entry.id   f8a6b416a7828fea2d61d98d038f38b2
#
_cell.length_a   1.000
_cell.length_b   1.000
_cell.length_c   1.000
_cell.angle_alpha   90.00
_cell.angle_beta   90.00
_cell.angle_gamma   90.00
#
_symmetry.space_group_name_H-M   'P 1'
#
loop_
_entity.id
_entity.type
_entity.pdbx_description
1 polymer ?
#
loop_
_entity_poly.entity_id
_entity_poly.type
_entity_poly.pdbx_seq_one_letter_code
_entity_poly.pdbx_strand_id
1 'polypeptide(L)'
;MRRLILLFILHSSFSILQLAMAQQYKVHSFSWERVEVTSKLDAAPSAEAIALVSPYKASVDSMMAPVLGMSKVTMSAGRPESLLGNWAADVMVEGGTATGLEPADMGLINVGGLRNNMPEGIVRRGDIMLISPFENHVVVLEMKGSDLLELMRNIAAVKGEGVSSSVRMEISGKGDLLSCTIGGKEIDHHRIYTIATIDYLAEGNDKMTALKKAVNCHETGILARDVMMEYILKHRVIDSKIEGRIVVR
;
A
#
# COMPACT_ATOMS: atom_id res chain seq x y z
N MET A 1 -14.27 -62.42 31.40
CA MET A 1 -13.20 -61.42 31.40
C MET A 1 -12.05 -61.74 30.44
N ARG A 2 -11.38 -62.89 30.50
CA ARG A 2 -10.25 -63.22 29.56
C ARG A 2 -10.59 -63.09 28.04
N ARG A 3 -11.78 -63.53 27.61
CA ARG A 3 -12.21 -63.43 26.18
C ARG A 3 -12.46 -62.01 25.71
N LEU A 4 -12.94 -61.13 26.58
CA LEU A 4 -13.12 -59.69 26.25
C LEU A 4 -11.80 -58.94 26.11
N ILE A 5 -10.82 -59.30 26.96
CA ILE A 5 -9.46 -58.70 26.91
C ILE A 5 -8.76 -59.11 25.61
N LEU A 6 -8.88 -60.38 25.20
CA LEU A 6 -8.30 -60.85 23.92
C LEU A 6 -8.94 -60.14 22.72
N LEU A 7 -10.25 -59.89 22.68
CA LEU A 7 -10.95 -59.18 21.63
C LEU A 7 -10.49 -57.69 21.55
N PHE A 8 -10.27 -57.09 22.72
CA PHE A 8 -9.81 -55.67 22.76
C PHE A 8 -8.36 -55.55 22.28
N ILE A 9 -7.48 -56.50 22.63
CA ILE A 9 -6.09 -56.53 22.12
C ILE A 9 -6.07 -56.78 20.61
N LEU A 10 -6.92 -57.69 20.08
CA LEU A 10 -6.97 -57.96 18.65
C LEU A 10 -7.49 -56.73 17.88
N HIS A 11 -8.48 -56.01 18.40
CA HIS A 11 -9.05 -54.79 17.76
C HIS A 11 -8.06 -53.65 17.80
N SER A 12 -7.32 -53.42 18.90
CA SER A 12 -6.33 -52.37 19.02
C SER A 12 -5.09 -52.67 18.10
N SER A 13 -4.70 -53.92 17.96
CA SER A 13 -3.62 -54.33 17.07
C SER A 13 -3.97 -54.12 15.61
N PHE A 14 -5.26 -54.36 15.22
CA PHE A 14 -5.75 -54.14 13.85
C PHE A 14 -5.81 -52.62 13.51
N SER A 15 -6.20 -51.78 14.47
CA SER A 15 -6.24 -50.33 14.31
C SER A 15 -4.84 -49.73 14.20
N ILE A 16 -3.86 -50.26 14.93
CA ILE A 16 -2.44 -49.84 14.85
C ILE A 16 -1.82 -50.27 13.49
N LEU A 17 -2.18 -51.45 12.98
CA LEU A 17 -1.75 -51.89 11.64
C LEU A 17 -2.30 -51.03 10.52
N GLN A 18 -3.54 -50.51 10.63
CA GLN A 18 -4.11 -49.61 9.66
C GLN A 18 -3.40 -48.23 9.64
N LEU A 19 -2.97 -47.72 10.80
CA LEU A 19 -2.18 -46.50 10.89
C LEU A 19 -0.76 -46.66 10.31
N ALA A 20 -0.19 -47.87 10.35
CA ALA A 20 1.13 -48.18 9.77
C ALA A 20 1.09 -48.28 8.23
N MET A 21 -0.09 -48.41 7.63
CA MET A 21 -0.31 -48.43 6.16
C MET A 21 -0.58 -47.04 5.57
N ALA A 22 -0.27 -45.97 6.31
CA ALA A 22 -0.30 -44.63 5.75
C ALA A 22 0.61 -44.55 4.52
N GLN A 23 0.02 -44.44 3.37
CA GLN A 23 0.70 -44.40 2.09
C GLN A 23 1.59 -43.16 2.04
N GLN A 24 2.91 -43.37 2.12
CA GLN A 24 3.88 -42.31 1.98
C GLN A 24 4.00 -41.95 0.50
N TYR A 25 3.43 -40.85 0.11
CA TYR A 25 3.66 -40.28 -1.21
C TYR A 25 5.06 -39.68 -1.27
N LYS A 26 5.90 -40.17 -2.18
CA LYS A 26 7.18 -39.55 -2.54
C LYS A 26 6.98 -38.80 -3.85
N VAL A 27 7.35 -37.52 -3.86
CA VAL A 27 7.46 -36.78 -5.11
C VAL A 27 8.62 -37.42 -5.90
N HIS A 28 8.30 -38.03 -7.04
CA HIS A 28 9.27 -38.75 -7.87
C HIS A 28 10.00 -37.82 -8.83
N SER A 29 9.28 -36.84 -9.36
CA SER A 29 9.82 -35.73 -10.15
C SER A 29 8.81 -34.60 -10.16
N PHE A 30 9.25 -33.39 -10.32
CA PHE A 30 8.39 -32.26 -10.69
C PHE A 30 9.12 -31.42 -11.73
N SER A 31 8.38 -30.84 -12.64
CA SER A 31 8.88 -29.82 -13.58
C SER A 31 8.04 -28.57 -13.42
N TRP A 32 8.64 -27.44 -13.66
CA TRP A 32 7.94 -26.16 -13.69
C TRP A 32 8.41 -25.35 -14.89
N GLU A 33 7.51 -24.54 -15.40
CA GLU A 33 7.80 -23.61 -16.48
C GLU A 33 7.29 -22.23 -16.06
N ARG A 34 8.05 -21.20 -16.38
CA ARG A 34 7.62 -19.81 -16.22
C ARG A 34 6.98 -19.33 -17.52
N VAL A 35 5.67 -19.16 -17.49
CA VAL A 35 4.94 -18.55 -18.59
C VAL A 35 4.77 -17.07 -18.31
N GLU A 36 5.34 -16.21 -19.15
CA GLU A 36 5.18 -14.76 -19.04
C GLU A 36 3.78 -14.38 -19.57
N VAL A 37 3.01 -13.66 -18.75
CA VAL A 37 1.71 -13.11 -19.15
C VAL A 37 1.94 -11.86 -19.98
N THR A 38 1.75 -11.98 -21.29
CA THR A 38 1.93 -10.89 -22.25
C THR A 38 0.71 -10.80 -23.18
N SER A 39 0.59 -9.69 -23.92
CA SER A 39 -0.46 -9.50 -24.91
C SER A 39 -0.49 -10.57 -26.04
N LYS A 40 0.58 -11.38 -26.18
CA LYS A 40 0.56 -12.54 -27.11
C LYS A 40 -0.49 -13.58 -26.74
N LEU A 41 -0.84 -13.68 -25.45
CA LEU A 41 -1.88 -14.59 -24.96
C LEU A 41 -3.28 -14.14 -25.37
N ASP A 42 -3.47 -12.85 -25.68
CA ASP A 42 -4.74 -12.31 -26.13
C ASP A 42 -5.15 -12.81 -27.54
N ALA A 43 -4.20 -13.33 -28.30
CA ALA A 43 -4.47 -13.87 -29.64
C ALA A 43 -5.31 -15.16 -29.62
N ALA A 44 -5.34 -15.88 -28.51
CA ALA A 44 -6.12 -17.11 -28.32
C ALA A 44 -6.82 -17.13 -26.96
N PRO A 45 -7.79 -16.25 -26.73
CA PRO A 45 -8.46 -16.15 -25.44
C PRO A 45 -9.34 -17.39 -25.21
N SER A 46 -9.42 -17.85 -23.95
CA SER A 46 -10.32 -18.94 -23.57
C SER A 46 -11.79 -18.51 -23.74
N ALA A 47 -12.55 -19.23 -24.54
CA ALA A 47 -13.98 -18.99 -24.72
C ALA A 47 -14.77 -19.12 -23.40
N GLU A 48 -14.37 -20.05 -22.54
CA GLU A 48 -14.97 -20.25 -21.22
C GLU A 48 -14.69 -19.03 -20.29
N ALA A 49 -13.46 -18.53 -20.26
CA ALA A 49 -13.10 -17.34 -19.49
C ALA A 49 -13.86 -16.10 -20.00
N ILE A 50 -13.97 -15.92 -21.32
CA ILE A 50 -14.76 -14.83 -21.90
C ILE A 50 -16.23 -14.93 -21.48
N ALA A 51 -16.84 -16.11 -21.59
CA ALA A 51 -18.24 -16.31 -21.20
C ALA A 51 -18.48 -15.98 -19.72
N LEU A 52 -17.53 -16.29 -18.85
CA LEU A 52 -17.60 -15.99 -17.43
C LEU A 52 -17.50 -14.48 -17.14
N VAL A 53 -16.60 -13.77 -17.83
CA VAL A 53 -16.28 -12.35 -17.54
C VAL A 53 -17.20 -11.38 -18.28
N SER A 54 -17.67 -11.74 -19.50
CA SER A 54 -18.43 -10.84 -20.38
C SER A 54 -19.68 -10.19 -19.76
N PRO A 55 -20.48 -10.87 -18.90
CA PRO A 55 -21.64 -10.24 -18.27
C PRO A 55 -21.30 -9.04 -17.40
N TYR A 56 -20.09 -9.02 -16.82
CA TYR A 56 -19.63 -7.99 -15.90
C TYR A 56 -18.84 -6.89 -16.61
N LYS A 57 -18.21 -7.22 -17.73
CA LYS A 57 -17.25 -6.33 -18.42
C LYS A 57 -17.85 -4.98 -18.78
N ALA A 58 -19.03 -4.94 -19.37
CA ALA A 58 -19.67 -3.69 -19.78
C ALA A 58 -19.93 -2.75 -18.60
N SER A 59 -20.37 -3.29 -17.47
CA SER A 59 -20.60 -2.52 -16.23
C SER A 59 -19.28 -1.96 -15.67
N VAL A 60 -18.24 -2.80 -15.58
CA VAL A 60 -16.93 -2.38 -15.10
C VAL A 60 -16.32 -1.32 -16.00
N ASP A 61 -16.33 -1.52 -17.33
CA ASP A 61 -15.81 -0.56 -18.30
C ASP A 61 -16.51 0.80 -18.16
N SER A 62 -17.85 0.80 -17.99
CA SER A 62 -18.63 2.03 -17.77
C SER A 62 -18.24 2.74 -16.46
N MET A 63 -18.01 2.00 -15.39
CA MET A 63 -17.57 2.58 -14.10
C MET A 63 -16.15 3.15 -14.16
N MET A 64 -15.26 2.55 -14.96
CA MET A 64 -13.85 2.94 -15.07
C MET A 64 -13.61 4.08 -16.08
N ALA A 65 -14.52 4.28 -17.03
CA ALA A 65 -14.39 5.23 -18.13
C ALA A 65 -14.38 6.72 -17.76
N PRO A 66 -15.06 7.22 -16.69
CA PRO A 66 -15.15 8.65 -16.42
C PRO A 66 -13.78 9.33 -16.36
N VAL A 67 -13.63 10.43 -17.09
CA VAL A 67 -12.45 11.28 -17.09
C VAL A 67 -12.46 12.16 -15.83
N LEU A 68 -11.36 12.15 -15.09
CA LEU A 68 -11.17 12.95 -13.88
C LEU A 68 -10.44 14.26 -14.20
N GLY A 69 -9.41 14.20 -15.03
CA GLY A 69 -8.57 15.33 -15.39
C GLY A 69 -7.41 14.90 -16.29
N MET A 70 -6.29 15.59 -16.17
CA MET A 70 -5.07 15.32 -16.94
C MET A 70 -3.83 15.33 -16.04
N SER A 71 -2.85 14.49 -16.34
CA SER A 71 -1.50 14.57 -15.77
C SER A 71 -0.52 15.10 -16.81
N LYS A 72 0.35 16.03 -16.41
CA LYS A 72 1.38 16.58 -17.30
C LYS A 72 2.49 15.59 -17.62
N VAL A 73 2.72 14.62 -16.76
CA VAL A 73 3.80 13.66 -16.86
C VAL A 73 3.33 12.27 -16.41
N THR A 74 4.00 11.24 -16.89
CA THR A 74 3.87 9.90 -16.30
C THR A 74 4.51 9.89 -14.91
N MET A 75 3.76 9.45 -13.88
CA MET A 75 4.29 9.35 -12.53
C MET A 75 4.38 7.89 -12.12
N SER A 76 5.57 7.46 -11.73
CA SER A 76 5.83 6.12 -11.17
C SER A 76 6.10 6.21 -9.69
N ALA A 77 5.77 5.15 -8.95
CA ALA A 77 6.14 4.99 -7.55
C ALA A 77 7.55 4.39 -7.44
N GLY A 78 8.33 4.81 -6.45
CA GLY A 78 9.71 4.34 -6.25
C GLY A 78 10.37 4.96 -5.01
N ARG A 79 11.56 4.47 -4.70
CA ARG A 79 12.40 4.94 -3.59
C ARG A 79 13.73 5.49 -4.11
N PRO A 80 14.36 6.46 -3.44
CA PRO A 80 13.99 7.08 -2.17
C PRO A 80 12.83 8.07 -2.28
N GLU A 81 12.68 8.72 -3.41
CA GLU A 81 11.66 9.71 -3.78
C GLU A 81 11.11 9.38 -5.16
N SER A 82 9.84 9.66 -5.41
CA SER A 82 9.21 9.43 -6.70
C SER A 82 8.08 10.40 -6.97
N LEU A 83 7.79 10.63 -8.26
CA LEU A 83 6.73 11.55 -8.68
C LEU A 83 5.37 11.14 -8.11
N LEU A 84 5.02 9.84 -8.21
CA LEU A 84 3.73 9.35 -7.72
C LEU A 84 3.66 9.35 -6.19
N GLY A 85 4.76 9.00 -5.51
CA GLY A 85 4.85 9.06 -4.05
C GLY A 85 4.69 10.49 -3.53
N ASN A 86 5.36 11.46 -4.16
CA ASN A 86 5.25 12.87 -3.81
C ASN A 86 3.82 13.39 -3.98
N TRP A 87 3.21 13.16 -5.16
CA TRP A 87 1.85 13.57 -5.45
C TRP A 87 0.86 12.92 -4.47
N ALA A 88 0.93 11.61 -4.25
CA ALA A 88 0.01 10.91 -3.39
C ALA A 88 0.10 11.36 -1.92
N ALA A 89 1.32 11.63 -1.42
CA ALA A 89 1.50 12.14 -0.06
C ALA A 89 0.95 13.57 0.12
N ASP A 90 1.10 14.44 -0.89
CA ASP A 90 0.50 15.78 -0.87
C ASP A 90 -1.04 15.68 -0.90
N VAL A 91 -1.60 14.75 -1.68
CA VAL A 91 -3.04 14.47 -1.71
C VAL A 91 -3.56 13.99 -0.35
N MET A 92 -2.79 13.20 0.42
CA MET A 92 -3.22 12.79 1.77
C MET A 92 -3.37 13.99 2.70
N VAL A 93 -2.49 15.01 2.61
CA VAL A 93 -2.62 16.24 3.41
C VAL A 93 -3.94 16.95 3.09
N GLU A 94 -4.28 17.10 1.81
CA GLU A 94 -5.56 17.72 1.40
C GLU A 94 -6.77 16.86 1.84
N GLY A 95 -6.66 15.52 1.75
CA GLY A 95 -7.71 14.60 2.18
C GLY A 95 -8.01 14.69 3.68
N GLY A 96 -6.99 14.92 4.51
CA GLY A 96 -7.17 15.14 5.94
C GLY A 96 -8.03 16.37 6.25
N THR A 97 -7.98 17.43 5.42
CA THR A 97 -8.78 18.64 5.60
C THR A 97 -10.24 18.49 5.23
N ALA A 98 -10.60 17.47 4.44
CA ALA A 98 -11.98 17.24 3.98
C ALA A 98 -12.98 17.04 5.14
N THR A 99 -12.50 16.70 6.34
CA THR A 99 -13.30 16.57 7.56
C THR A 99 -13.34 17.84 8.42
N GLY A 100 -12.83 18.96 7.92
CA GLY A 100 -12.76 20.22 8.66
C GLY A 100 -11.56 20.33 9.63
N LEU A 101 -10.61 19.42 9.55
CA LEU A 101 -9.34 19.51 10.25
C LEU A 101 -8.41 20.50 9.55
N GLU A 102 -7.53 21.14 10.33
CA GLU A 102 -6.43 21.93 9.78
C GLU A 102 -5.49 21.04 8.92
N PRO A 103 -4.80 21.62 7.93
CA PRO A 103 -3.83 20.87 7.14
C PRO A 103 -2.78 20.20 8.03
N ALA A 104 -2.55 18.92 7.79
CA ALA A 104 -1.55 18.17 8.54
C ALA A 104 -0.13 18.72 8.30
N ASP A 105 0.73 18.63 9.32
CA ASP A 105 2.14 19.03 9.21
C ASP A 105 2.88 18.23 8.12
N MET A 106 2.49 16.98 7.90
CA MET A 106 3.00 16.14 6.81
C MET A 106 1.98 15.10 6.33
N GLY A 107 2.18 14.65 5.09
CA GLY A 107 1.52 13.48 4.52
C GLY A 107 2.50 12.31 4.36
N LEU A 108 2.00 11.09 4.51
CA LEU A 108 2.75 9.86 4.34
C LEU A 108 1.91 8.83 3.58
N ILE A 109 2.50 8.20 2.57
CA ILE A 109 1.90 7.06 1.85
C ILE A 109 2.98 6.02 1.56
N ASN A 110 2.64 4.74 1.67
CA ASN A 110 3.57 3.68 1.32
C ASN A 110 3.68 3.50 -0.20
N VAL A 111 4.89 3.49 -0.71
CA VAL A 111 5.20 3.26 -2.13
C VAL A 111 4.66 1.90 -2.60
N GLY A 112 4.70 0.88 -1.73
CA GLY A 112 4.18 -0.46 -2.03
C GLY A 112 2.66 -0.51 -2.22
N GLY A 113 1.92 0.46 -1.69
CA GLY A 113 0.47 0.62 -1.87
C GLY A 113 0.07 1.20 -3.21
N LEU A 114 0.99 1.87 -3.93
CA LEU A 114 0.78 2.46 -5.24
C LEU A 114 1.11 1.41 -6.32
N ARG A 115 0.09 0.76 -6.87
CA ARG A 115 0.22 -0.49 -7.64
C ARG A 115 0.38 -0.31 -9.15
N ASN A 116 0.15 0.88 -9.65
CA ASN A 116 0.28 1.21 -11.08
C ASN A 116 0.82 2.64 -11.24
N ASN A 117 1.22 3.01 -12.44
CA ASN A 117 1.68 4.34 -12.77
C ASN A 117 0.49 5.26 -13.12
N MET A 118 0.62 6.54 -12.79
CA MET A 118 -0.25 7.59 -13.33
C MET A 118 0.13 7.83 -14.79
N PRO A 119 -0.79 7.73 -15.76
CA PRO A 119 -0.46 8.03 -17.16
C PRO A 119 -0.28 9.53 -17.38
N GLU A 120 0.58 9.90 -18.31
CA GLU A 120 0.58 11.22 -18.91
C GLU A 120 -0.66 11.42 -19.79
N GLY A 121 -1.22 12.63 -19.80
CA GLY A 121 -2.43 12.95 -20.54
C GLY A 121 -3.70 12.69 -19.74
N ILE A 122 -4.73 12.13 -20.35
CA ILE A 122 -6.05 11.92 -19.75
C ILE A 122 -5.97 10.90 -18.61
N VAL A 123 -6.44 11.29 -17.44
CA VAL A 123 -6.58 10.43 -16.25
C VAL A 123 -8.05 10.08 -16.06
N ARG A 124 -8.34 8.80 -15.96
CA ARG A 124 -9.68 8.24 -15.75
C ARG A 124 -9.83 7.65 -14.34
N ARG A 125 -11.06 7.40 -13.95
CA ARG A 125 -11.36 6.69 -12.70
C ARG A 125 -10.62 5.35 -12.63
N GLY A 126 -10.60 4.60 -13.74
CA GLY A 126 -9.90 3.31 -13.81
C GLY A 126 -8.42 3.39 -13.48
N ASP A 127 -7.73 4.47 -13.86
CA ASP A 127 -6.31 4.65 -13.55
C ASP A 127 -6.09 4.76 -12.04
N ILE A 128 -6.93 5.52 -11.34
CA ILE A 128 -6.85 5.66 -9.88
C ILE A 128 -7.21 4.35 -9.17
N MET A 129 -8.22 3.62 -9.66
CA MET A 129 -8.57 2.31 -9.12
C MET A 129 -7.43 1.29 -9.27
N LEU A 130 -6.62 1.39 -10.33
CA LEU A 130 -5.43 0.56 -10.52
C LEU A 130 -4.23 1.04 -9.69
N ILE A 131 -4.10 2.34 -9.47
CA ILE A 131 -3.03 2.92 -8.63
C ILE A 131 -3.26 2.57 -7.16
N SER A 132 -4.46 2.79 -6.65
CA SER A 132 -4.84 2.58 -5.25
C SER A 132 -6.04 1.61 -5.16
N PRO A 133 -5.82 0.29 -5.36
CA PRO A 133 -6.89 -0.70 -5.42
C PRO A 133 -7.46 -1.10 -4.05
N PHE A 134 -6.82 -0.67 -2.97
CA PHE A 134 -7.19 -1.03 -1.60
C PHE A 134 -8.29 -0.11 -1.05
N GLU A 135 -9.04 -0.62 -0.06
CA GLU A 135 -10.06 0.14 0.66
C GLU A 135 -9.49 0.82 1.92
N ASN A 136 -8.31 1.40 1.78
CA ASN A 136 -7.68 2.14 2.87
C ASN A 136 -8.38 3.50 3.07
N HIS A 137 -8.64 3.86 4.31
CA HIS A 137 -9.20 5.16 4.68
C HIS A 137 -8.09 6.14 5.06
N VAL A 138 -8.29 7.40 4.73
CA VAL A 138 -7.41 8.46 5.22
C VAL A 138 -7.64 8.65 6.72
N VAL A 139 -6.55 8.74 7.46
CA VAL A 139 -6.54 9.09 8.89
C VAL A 139 -5.57 10.21 9.15
N VAL A 140 -5.84 11.02 10.18
CA VAL A 140 -4.92 12.05 10.67
C VAL A 140 -4.49 11.69 12.08
N LEU A 141 -3.20 11.44 12.24
CA LEU A 141 -2.58 11.04 13.49
C LEU A 141 -1.94 12.25 14.18
N GLU A 142 -2.07 12.34 15.49
CA GLU A 142 -1.31 13.27 16.31
C GLU A 142 -0.15 12.54 16.99
N MET A 143 1.06 13.00 16.79
CA MET A 143 2.27 12.36 17.31
C MET A 143 3.18 13.36 18.01
N LYS A 144 3.81 12.94 19.12
CA LYS A 144 4.91 13.72 19.71
C LYS A 144 6.10 13.76 18.76
N GLY A 145 6.83 14.88 18.75
CA GLY A 145 8.00 15.01 17.88
C GLY A 145 9.09 13.97 18.13
N SER A 146 9.23 13.48 19.37
CA SER A 146 10.12 12.35 19.67
C SER A 146 9.74 11.07 18.93
N ASP A 147 8.45 10.76 18.84
CA ASP A 147 7.94 9.57 18.15
C ASP A 147 7.91 9.79 16.62
N LEU A 148 7.65 11.02 16.19
CA LEU A 148 7.78 11.42 14.79
C LEU A 148 9.23 11.25 14.29
N LEU A 149 10.23 11.57 15.08
CA LEU A 149 11.62 11.34 14.73
C LEU A 149 11.92 9.83 14.58
N GLU A 150 11.27 8.98 15.37
CA GLU A 150 11.34 7.52 15.17
C GLU A 150 10.68 7.10 13.87
N LEU A 151 9.53 7.69 13.50
CA LEU A 151 8.91 7.48 12.19
C LEU A 151 9.86 7.85 11.03
N MET A 152 10.58 8.99 11.15
CA MET A 152 11.58 9.35 10.12
C MET A 152 12.68 8.31 10.02
N ARG A 153 13.10 7.67 11.13
CA ARG A 153 14.04 6.55 11.10
C ARG A 153 13.41 5.30 10.47
N ASN A 154 12.13 5.03 10.69
CA ASN A 154 11.44 3.92 10.01
C ASN A 154 11.43 4.14 8.49
N ILE A 155 11.12 5.36 8.02
CA ILE A 155 11.14 5.73 6.59
C ILE A 155 12.56 5.59 6.02
N ALA A 156 13.58 6.06 6.73
CA ALA A 156 14.98 5.92 6.31
C ALA A 156 15.39 4.45 6.18
N ALA A 157 15.02 3.60 7.14
CA ALA A 157 15.38 2.18 7.16
C ALA A 157 14.82 1.38 5.97
N VAL A 158 13.67 1.80 5.41
CA VAL A 158 13.10 1.22 4.19
C VAL A 158 13.56 1.95 2.90
N LYS A 159 14.52 2.87 3.01
CA LYS A 159 15.09 3.65 1.90
C LYS A 159 14.13 4.69 1.30
N GLY A 160 13.13 5.12 2.03
CA GLY A 160 12.17 6.12 1.61
C GLY A 160 10.74 5.59 1.44
N GLU A 161 9.79 6.47 1.55
CA GLU A 161 8.36 6.32 1.24
C GLU A 161 7.85 7.62 0.62
N GLY A 162 6.59 7.67 0.19
CA GLY A 162 5.97 8.92 -0.27
C GLY A 162 5.74 9.86 0.91
N VAL A 163 6.41 11.01 0.91
CA VAL A 163 6.24 12.07 1.92
C VAL A 163 5.84 13.37 1.26
N SER A 164 5.04 14.20 1.97
CA SER A 164 4.58 15.49 1.43
C SER A 164 5.69 16.52 1.27
N SER A 165 5.39 17.58 0.55
CA SER A 165 6.31 18.67 0.20
C SER A 165 6.88 19.42 1.41
N SER A 166 6.26 19.30 2.58
CA SER A 166 6.75 19.86 3.85
C SER A 166 8.00 19.15 4.40
N VAL A 167 8.26 17.90 3.97
CA VAL A 167 9.33 17.04 4.51
C VAL A 167 10.62 17.20 3.70
N ARG A 168 11.76 17.27 4.40
CA ARG A 168 13.09 17.08 3.81
C ARG A 168 13.88 16.13 4.68
N MET A 169 14.46 15.10 4.05
CA MET A 169 15.25 14.06 4.73
C MET A 169 16.55 13.81 3.98
N GLU A 170 17.63 13.63 4.72
CA GLU A 170 18.85 13.00 4.21
C GLU A 170 19.04 11.66 4.90
N ILE A 171 19.28 10.63 4.11
CA ILE A 171 19.48 9.26 4.60
C ILE A 171 20.80 8.69 4.09
N SER A 172 21.44 7.81 4.86
CA SER A 172 22.64 7.11 4.40
C SER A 172 22.28 6.02 3.38
N GLY A 173 23.26 5.59 2.57
CA GLY A 173 23.13 4.42 1.71
C GLY A 173 22.74 3.14 2.47
N LYS A 174 22.98 3.06 3.80
CA LYS A 174 22.56 1.95 4.66
C LYS A 174 21.13 2.10 5.19
N GLY A 175 20.53 3.29 5.11
CA GLY A 175 19.17 3.59 5.58
C GLY A 175 19.15 4.21 6.98
N ASP A 176 20.25 4.84 7.40
CA ASP A 176 20.23 5.63 8.63
C ASP A 176 19.70 7.03 8.32
N LEU A 177 18.92 7.60 9.22
CA LEU A 177 18.49 9.00 9.15
C LEU A 177 19.67 9.91 9.51
N LEU A 178 20.07 10.76 8.58
CA LEU A 178 21.17 11.73 8.81
C LEU A 178 20.63 13.09 9.25
N SER A 179 19.57 13.57 8.60
CA SER A 179 18.86 14.81 8.96
C SER A 179 17.40 14.74 8.51
N CYS A 180 16.53 15.50 9.18
CA CYS A 180 15.17 15.74 8.70
C CYS A 180 14.62 17.06 9.19
N THR A 181 13.76 17.66 8.36
CA THR A 181 13.00 18.87 8.72
C THR A 181 11.54 18.73 8.25
N ILE A 182 10.62 19.41 8.95
CA ILE A 182 9.22 19.58 8.54
C ILE A 182 8.92 21.07 8.49
N GLY A 183 8.39 21.53 7.35
CA GLY A 183 8.16 22.97 7.12
C GLY A 183 9.45 23.80 7.20
N GLY A 184 10.60 23.20 6.86
CA GLY A 184 11.91 23.83 6.92
C GLY A 184 12.50 23.98 8.32
N LYS A 185 11.90 23.36 9.34
CA LYS A 185 12.36 23.41 10.75
C LYS A 185 12.73 22.02 11.23
N GLU A 186 13.71 21.93 12.10
CA GLU A 186 14.01 20.70 12.84
C GLU A 186 12.81 20.25 13.66
N ILE A 187 12.68 18.94 13.89
CA ILE A 187 11.57 18.37 14.65
C ILE A 187 11.77 18.70 16.14
N ASP A 188 10.85 19.47 16.70
CA ASP A 188 10.78 19.74 18.16
C ASP A 188 10.20 18.50 18.85
N HIS A 189 10.97 17.89 19.73
CA HIS A 189 10.62 16.66 20.45
C HIS A 189 9.36 16.79 21.32
N HIS A 190 9.03 18.01 21.76
CA HIS A 190 7.92 18.28 22.68
C HIS A 190 6.64 18.72 21.98
N ARG A 191 6.73 19.15 20.72
CA ARG A 191 5.58 19.56 19.92
C ARG A 191 4.77 18.32 19.49
N ILE A 192 3.45 18.49 19.40
CA ILE A 192 2.56 17.54 18.70
C ILE A 192 2.53 17.92 17.22
N TYR A 193 2.74 16.94 16.37
CA TYR A 193 2.64 17.04 14.91
C TYR A 193 1.48 16.22 14.41
N THR A 194 0.87 16.67 13.33
CA THR A 194 -0.22 15.96 12.64
C THR A 194 0.29 15.31 11.37
N ILE A 195 -0.06 14.04 11.17
CA ILE A 195 0.35 13.23 10.03
C ILE A 195 -0.89 12.69 9.31
N ALA A 196 -1.12 13.13 8.08
CA ALA A 196 -2.15 12.56 7.22
C ALA A 196 -1.60 11.31 6.51
N THR A 197 -2.26 10.18 6.72
CA THR A 197 -1.82 8.89 6.17
C THR A 197 -3.03 7.97 5.96
N ILE A 198 -2.80 6.68 5.79
CA ILE A 198 -3.84 5.66 5.66
C ILE A 198 -3.88 4.76 6.91
N ASP A 199 -5.07 4.22 7.20
CA ASP A 199 -5.35 3.31 8.31
C ASP A 199 -4.35 2.13 8.36
N TYR A 200 -4.05 1.53 7.21
CA TYR A 200 -3.06 0.46 7.08
C TYR A 200 -1.69 0.82 7.67
N LEU A 201 -1.19 2.03 7.40
CA LEU A 201 0.08 2.50 7.95
C LEU A 201 -0.04 2.88 9.42
N ALA A 202 -1.16 3.44 9.84
CA ALA A 202 -1.43 3.80 11.25
C ALA A 202 -1.31 2.56 12.17
N GLU A 203 -1.64 1.38 11.67
CA GLU A 203 -1.44 0.10 12.36
C GLU A 203 0.02 -0.38 12.43
N GLY A 204 0.97 0.41 11.91
CA GLY A 204 2.41 0.10 11.94
C GLY A 204 2.87 -0.87 10.85
N ASN A 205 2.05 -1.09 9.82
CA ASN A 205 2.40 -1.91 8.67
C ASN A 205 3.54 -1.27 7.86
N ASP A 206 4.12 -2.01 6.93
CA ASP A 206 5.28 -1.61 6.11
C ASP A 206 6.46 -1.07 6.94
N LYS A 207 6.60 -1.58 8.17
CA LYS A 207 7.63 -1.18 9.15
C LYS A 207 7.47 0.23 9.72
N MET A 208 6.34 0.89 9.49
CA MET A 208 6.04 2.22 10.06
C MET A 208 5.56 2.10 11.52
N THR A 209 6.26 1.31 12.32
CA THR A 209 5.86 0.91 13.68
C THR A 209 5.71 2.09 14.65
N ALA A 210 6.41 3.21 14.39
CA ALA A 210 6.30 4.41 15.19
C ALA A 210 4.90 5.05 15.14
N LEU A 211 4.14 4.85 14.05
CA LEU A 211 2.77 5.38 13.92
C LEU A 211 1.82 4.86 15.02
N LYS A 212 2.09 3.65 15.53
CA LYS A 212 1.32 3.07 16.66
C LYS A 212 1.44 3.87 17.97
N LYS A 213 2.39 4.80 18.04
CA LYS A 213 2.60 5.68 19.21
C LYS A 213 1.82 6.99 19.10
N ALA A 214 0.99 7.15 18.07
CA ALA A 214 0.12 8.30 17.96
C ALA A 214 -0.70 8.48 19.24
N VAL A 215 -0.77 9.73 19.74
CA VAL A 215 -1.54 10.07 20.92
C VAL A 215 -3.01 10.24 20.63
N ASN A 216 -3.35 10.49 19.35
CA ASN A 216 -4.70 10.55 18.84
C ASN A 216 -4.75 10.09 17.38
N CYS A 217 -5.91 9.58 16.94
CA CYS A 217 -6.19 9.18 15.58
C CYS A 217 -7.59 9.68 15.18
N HIS A 218 -7.64 10.55 14.17
CA HIS A 218 -8.88 11.04 13.60
C HIS A 218 -9.18 10.24 12.33
N GLU A 219 -10.17 9.36 12.40
CA GLU A 219 -10.66 8.61 11.26
C GLU A 219 -11.55 9.51 10.39
N THR A 220 -11.19 9.68 9.12
CA THR A 220 -11.98 10.54 8.22
C THR A 220 -13.19 9.82 7.63
N GLY A 221 -13.18 8.48 7.58
CA GLY A 221 -14.16 7.66 6.88
C GLY A 221 -14.10 7.78 5.35
N ILE A 222 -13.10 8.47 4.80
CA ILE A 222 -12.96 8.72 3.36
C ILE A 222 -11.87 7.80 2.80
N LEU A 223 -12.17 7.10 1.71
CA LEU A 223 -11.18 6.24 1.05
C LEU A 223 -10.07 7.07 0.41
N ALA A 224 -8.83 6.64 0.57
CA ALA A 224 -7.66 7.31 0.00
C ALA A 224 -7.77 7.48 -1.53
N ARG A 225 -8.32 6.48 -2.24
CA ARG A 225 -8.56 6.57 -3.69
C ARG A 225 -9.62 7.62 -4.06
N ASP A 226 -10.63 7.83 -3.21
CA ASP A 226 -11.67 8.83 -3.47
C ASP A 226 -11.10 10.23 -3.29
N VAL A 227 -10.26 10.45 -2.27
CA VAL A 227 -9.50 11.71 -2.11
C VAL A 227 -8.62 11.99 -3.34
N MET A 228 -7.94 10.97 -3.87
CA MET A 228 -7.14 11.10 -5.10
C MET A 228 -8.00 11.51 -6.30
N MET A 229 -9.20 10.92 -6.46
CA MET A 229 -10.13 11.26 -7.53
C MET A 229 -10.66 12.70 -7.38
N GLU A 230 -11.07 13.08 -6.18
CA GLU A 230 -11.56 14.43 -5.88
C GLU A 230 -10.48 15.49 -6.11
N TYR A 231 -9.24 15.20 -5.69
CA TYR A 231 -8.10 16.07 -5.96
C TYR A 231 -7.93 16.35 -7.46
N ILE A 232 -7.99 15.31 -8.31
CA ILE A 232 -7.88 15.48 -9.77
C ILE A 232 -9.07 16.23 -10.33
N LEU A 233 -10.29 15.94 -9.87
CA LEU A 233 -11.50 16.64 -10.28
C LEU A 233 -11.45 18.12 -9.94
N LYS A 234 -10.89 18.49 -8.78
CA LYS A 234 -10.75 19.86 -8.31
C LYS A 234 -9.68 20.62 -9.10
N HIS A 235 -8.49 20.05 -9.25
CA HIS A 235 -7.32 20.70 -9.85
C HIS A 235 -7.30 20.63 -11.39
N ARG A 236 -8.02 19.66 -11.99
CA ARG A 236 -8.14 19.40 -13.43
C ARG A 236 -6.84 19.00 -14.13
N VAL A 237 -5.72 19.62 -13.80
CA VAL A 237 -4.40 19.28 -14.32
C VAL A 237 -3.47 19.07 -13.14
N ILE A 238 -2.92 17.85 -13.04
CA ILE A 238 -1.99 17.49 -11.98
C ILE A 238 -0.56 17.43 -12.52
N ASP A 239 0.39 17.69 -11.65
CA ASP A 239 1.82 17.66 -11.90
C ASP A 239 2.54 17.18 -10.65
N SER A 240 3.76 16.69 -10.79
CA SER A 240 4.64 16.35 -9.67
C SER A 240 6.08 16.51 -10.09
N LYS A 241 6.97 16.74 -9.13
CA LYS A 241 8.40 16.94 -9.36
C LYS A 241 9.20 16.20 -8.31
N ILE A 242 10.43 15.82 -8.67
CA ILE A 242 11.44 15.42 -7.71
C ILE A 242 12.02 16.69 -7.11
N GLU A 243 11.90 16.86 -5.79
CA GLU A 243 12.22 18.10 -5.06
C GLU A 243 13.31 17.89 -4.00
N GLY A 244 13.87 16.69 -3.93
CA GLY A 244 14.83 16.33 -2.90
C GLY A 244 14.15 16.17 -1.52
N ARG A 245 12.92 15.64 -1.50
CA ARG A 245 12.22 15.35 -0.23
C ARG A 245 12.97 14.30 0.57
N ILE A 246 13.53 13.28 -0.11
CA ILE A 246 14.40 12.26 0.48
C ILE A 246 15.63 12.07 -0.40
N VAL A 247 16.81 12.41 0.14
CA VAL A 247 18.09 12.32 -0.55
C VAL A 247 18.97 11.26 0.11
N VAL A 248 19.59 10.39 -0.71
CA VAL A 248 20.60 9.42 -0.24
C VAL A 248 21.99 10.02 -0.36
N ARG A 249 22.77 9.96 0.74
CA ARG A 249 24.16 10.41 0.83
C ARG A 249 25.14 9.25 0.93
#